data_b023c72c543837700f3db995d0bb11dd
#
_entry.id   b023c72c543837700f3db995d0bb11dd
#
_cell.length_a   1.000
_cell.length_b   1.000
_cell.length_c   1.000
_cell.angle_alpha   90.00
_cell.angle_beta   90.00
_cell.angle_gamma   90.00
#
_symmetry.space_group_name_H-M   'P 1'
#
loop_
_entity.id
_entity.type
_entity.pdbx_description
1 polymer ?
#
loop_
_entity_poly.entity_id
_entity_poly.type
_entity_poly.pdbx_seq_one_letter_code
_entity_poly.pdbx_strand_id
1 'polypeptide(L)'
;MFTRRTIMKTTIAVGATAVFAPAGLGHAATTKLSWQTFPAGQNGFFRAPVLVSGATEAVLIDGGFTLPDGKAVAEAIKSAGKKLTTIYISQSDPDYYFSLGPIKAAFPDAKVIAASATVDAIKSSVEKKLAVWGPQLKENGPQALADVVIPEAFDDKTLTVDGETIEIVNADGLANRRYLFVPSLNAVFGGVLIFNGVHVWTADTNSAELRAAWIANLEKIASSKPEIVVAGHMAVDAKTDLSGVEHTIAYLKAFEEELAKTKDSAALKAAMEARFPGLGMGVALDIGSKVATGEMKWG
;
A
#
# COMPACT_ATOMS: atom_id res chain seq x y z
N MET A 1 -43.52 42.67 -66.02
CA MET A 1 -44.76 42.12 -66.62
C MET A 1 -45.16 40.88 -65.84
N PHE A 2 -46.24 40.92 -65.15
CA PHE A 2 -47.13 40.02 -64.48
C PHE A 2 -46.91 38.49 -64.71
N THR A 3 -47.14 37.62 -63.74
CA THR A 3 -48.46 37.22 -63.23
C THR A 3 -48.44 36.44 -61.96
N ARG A 4 -49.38 36.70 -61.07
CA ARG A 4 -49.73 35.94 -59.85
C ARG A 4 -50.26 34.55 -60.21
N ARG A 5 -49.90 33.53 -59.45
CA ARG A 5 -50.68 32.30 -59.32
C ARG A 5 -50.85 31.89 -57.86
N THR A 6 -52.11 31.87 -57.52
CA THR A 6 -52.72 31.35 -56.30
C THR A 6 -52.35 29.89 -56.08
N ILE A 7 -51.93 29.54 -54.87
CA ILE A 7 -51.75 28.15 -54.45
C ILE A 7 -52.69 27.85 -53.28
N MET A 8 -53.51 26.88 -53.50
CA MET A 8 -54.44 26.27 -52.54
C MET A 8 -53.72 25.72 -51.32
N LYS A 9 -54.26 25.98 -50.12
CA LYS A 9 -53.91 25.36 -48.92
C LYS A 9 -54.58 23.99 -48.81
N THR A 10 -53.77 22.88 -48.80
CA THR A 10 -54.24 21.56 -48.46
C THR A 10 -53.68 21.26 -47.05
N THR A 11 -54.58 21.15 -46.06
CA THR A 11 -54.25 20.77 -44.70
C THR A 11 -54.23 19.28 -44.67
N ILE A 12 -53.06 18.72 -44.44
CA ILE A 12 -52.87 17.26 -44.07
C ILE A 12 -52.62 17.16 -42.57
N ALA A 13 -53.54 16.54 -41.88
CA ALA A 13 -53.38 16.15 -40.48
C ALA A 13 -52.45 14.94 -40.44
N VAL A 14 -51.26 15.12 -39.85
CA VAL A 14 -50.37 14.01 -39.57
C VAL A 14 -50.50 13.65 -38.09
N GLY A 15 -51.05 12.46 -37.83
CA GLY A 15 -51.11 11.89 -36.50
C GLY A 15 -49.69 11.60 -35.98
N ALA A 16 -49.35 12.14 -34.81
CA ALA A 16 -48.10 11.87 -34.11
C ALA A 16 -48.21 10.52 -33.34
N THR A 17 -47.66 9.47 -33.90
CA THR A 17 -47.37 8.24 -33.17
C THR A 17 -46.08 8.49 -32.34
N ALA A 18 -46.24 8.58 -31.02
CA ALA A 18 -45.10 8.60 -30.08
C ALA A 18 -44.42 7.23 -30.10
N VAL A 19 -43.26 7.16 -30.73
CA VAL A 19 -42.37 6.00 -30.60
C VAL A 19 -41.59 6.19 -29.30
N PHE A 20 -41.93 5.41 -28.27
CA PHE A 20 -41.10 5.23 -27.07
C PHE A 20 -39.83 4.51 -27.51
N ALA A 21 -38.72 5.25 -27.62
CA ALA A 21 -37.40 4.63 -27.66
C ALA A 21 -37.12 4.00 -26.28
N PRO A 22 -36.64 2.73 -26.21
CA PRO A 22 -36.20 2.17 -24.95
C PRO A 22 -35.04 3.01 -24.42
N ALA A 23 -35.14 3.44 -23.15
CA ALA A 23 -34.02 4.06 -22.45
C ALA A 23 -32.85 3.10 -22.51
N GLY A 24 -31.83 3.41 -23.28
CA GLY A 24 -30.59 2.69 -23.32
C GLY A 24 -30.01 2.70 -21.92
N LEU A 25 -29.78 1.51 -21.34
CA LEU A 25 -28.94 1.34 -20.18
C LEU A 25 -27.58 1.92 -20.55
N GLY A 26 -27.34 3.15 -20.11
CA GLY A 26 -26.03 3.76 -20.22
C GLY A 26 -25.05 2.84 -19.48
N HIS A 27 -24.16 2.19 -20.23
CA HIS A 27 -22.97 1.61 -19.64
C HIS A 27 -22.25 2.79 -19.02
N ALA A 28 -22.18 2.84 -17.68
CA ALA A 28 -21.25 3.71 -17.01
C ALA A 28 -19.88 3.37 -17.59
N ALA A 29 -19.24 4.36 -18.21
CA ALA A 29 -17.87 4.20 -18.68
C ALA A 29 -17.05 3.79 -17.43
N THR A 30 -16.48 2.60 -17.45
CA THR A 30 -15.57 2.14 -16.39
C THR A 30 -14.42 3.14 -16.35
N THR A 31 -14.43 3.99 -15.34
CA THR A 31 -13.36 4.96 -15.14
C THR A 31 -12.13 4.18 -14.75
N LYS A 32 -11.15 4.17 -15.65
CA LYS A 32 -9.89 3.47 -15.41
C LYS A 32 -9.25 4.03 -14.14
N LEU A 33 -9.00 3.17 -13.15
CA LEU A 33 -8.25 3.54 -11.95
C LEU A 33 -6.87 4.07 -12.32
N SER A 34 -6.37 5.00 -11.52
CA SER A 34 -4.98 5.45 -11.52
C SER A 34 -4.36 5.19 -10.14
N TRP A 35 -3.05 5.19 -10.08
CA TRP A 35 -2.33 5.01 -8.82
C TRP A 35 -1.11 5.93 -8.77
N GLN A 36 -0.69 6.25 -7.56
CA GLN A 36 0.51 7.01 -7.26
C GLN A 36 1.14 6.47 -5.99
N THR A 37 2.45 6.25 -5.99
CA THR A 37 3.20 5.90 -4.78
C THR A 37 4.00 7.08 -4.26
N PHE A 38 4.27 7.09 -2.94
CA PHE A 38 4.99 8.14 -2.23
C PHE A 38 6.19 7.56 -1.48
N PRO A 39 7.25 7.14 -2.19
CA PRO A 39 8.42 6.56 -1.54
C PRO A 39 9.10 7.57 -0.63
N ALA A 40 9.18 7.26 0.65
CA ALA A 40 9.95 8.02 1.62
C ALA A 40 11.44 7.66 1.52
N GLY A 41 12.30 8.59 1.93
CA GLY A 41 13.73 8.30 2.07
C GLY A 41 14.05 7.53 3.35
N GLN A 42 15.33 7.48 3.71
CA GLN A 42 15.84 6.78 4.89
C GLN A 42 15.13 7.17 6.18
N ASN A 43 14.81 8.45 6.38
CA ASN A 43 14.12 8.94 7.58
C ASN A 43 12.69 8.41 7.72
N GLY A 44 12.05 8.07 6.62
CA GLY A 44 10.73 7.44 6.57
C GLY A 44 10.79 5.92 6.40
N PHE A 45 11.92 5.28 6.69
CA PHE A 45 12.14 3.84 6.53
C PHE A 45 11.83 3.29 5.14
N PHE A 46 12.03 4.13 4.10
CA PHE A 46 11.75 3.74 2.71
C PHE A 46 10.31 3.24 2.49
N ARG A 47 9.37 3.67 3.34
CA ARG A 47 7.95 3.35 3.15
C ARG A 47 7.42 3.94 1.85
N ALA A 48 6.52 3.21 1.22
CA ALA A 48 5.91 3.61 -0.03
C ALA A 48 4.37 3.47 0.03
N PRO A 49 3.67 4.41 0.70
CA PRO A 49 2.21 4.48 0.63
C PRO A 49 1.72 4.60 -0.81
N VAL A 50 0.51 4.08 -1.08
CA VAL A 50 -0.06 4.09 -2.42
C VAL A 50 -1.46 4.71 -2.39
N LEU A 51 -1.68 5.72 -3.21
CA LEU A 51 -3.00 6.27 -3.50
C LEU A 51 -3.57 5.59 -4.74
N VAL A 52 -4.73 4.96 -4.61
CA VAL A 52 -5.51 4.44 -5.73
C VAL A 52 -6.69 5.38 -5.94
N SER A 53 -6.84 5.91 -7.16
CA SER A 53 -7.82 6.94 -7.48
C SER A 53 -8.69 6.52 -8.66
N GLY A 54 -10.00 6.71 -8.49
CA GLY A 54 -10.98 6.64 -9.58
C GLY A 54 -11.30 8.03 -10.13
N ALA A 55 -12.50 8.19 -10.68
CA ALA A 55 -12.96 9.47 -11.22
C ALA A 55 -13.19 10.52 -10.13
N THR A 56 -13.76 10.13 -8.99
CA THR A 56 -14.21 11.02 -7.93
C THR A 56 -13.61 10.68 -6.56
N GLU A 57 -13.37 9.41 -6.30
CA GLU A 57 -12.92 8.88 -5.01
C GLU A 57 -11.46 8.44 -5.06
N ALA A 58 -10.87 8.32 -3.88
CA ALA A 58 -9.56 7.71 -3.70
C ALA A 58 -9.49 6.90 -2.40
N VAL A 59 -8.64 5.87 -2.42
CA VAL A 59 -8.24 5.05 -1.27
C VAL A 59 -6.74 5.17 -1.09
N LEU A 60 -6.29 5.49 0.11
CA LEU A 60 -4.88 5.45 0.48
C LEU A 60 -4.58 4.10 1.13
N ILE A 61 -3.56 3.44 0.65
CA ILE A 61 -3.02 2.19 1.18
C ILE A 61 -1.77 2.53 1.97
N ASP A 62 -1.85 2.32 3.27
CA ASP A 62 -0.86 2.66 4.28
C ASP A 62 -0.56 4.16 4.43
N GLY A 63 -0.03 4.52 5.57
CA GLY A 63 0.63 5.79 5.82
C GLY A 63 2.15 5.62 5.74
N GLY A 64 2.86 6.58 6.32
CA GLY A 64 4.31 6.58 6.46
C GLY A 64 4.72 6.67 7.93
N PHE A 65 6.01 6.92 8.15
CA PHE A 65 6.59 6.98 9.47
C PHE A 65 6.63 8.41 10.04
N THR A 66 6.97 9.40 9.22
CA THR A 66 7.16 10.77 9.70
C THR A 66 5.98 11.68 9.38
N LEU A 67 5.71 12.65 10.24
CA LEU A 67 4.69 13.68 10.00
C LEU A 67 4.95 14.50 8.73
N PRO A 68 6.22 14.87 8.37
CA PRO A 68 6.52 15.47 7.07
C PRO A 68 6.09 14.61 5.88
N ASP A 69 6.33 13.28 5.91
CA ASP A 69 5.85 12.38 4.85
C ASP A 69 4.32 12.42 4.77
N GLY A 70 3.63 12.37 5.92
CA GLY A 70 2.17 12.47 5.97
C GLY A 70 1.62 13.79 5.42
N LYS A 71 2.31 14.92 5.68
CA LYS A 71 1.96 16.22 5.09
C LYS A 71 2.12 16.21 3.57
N ALA A 72 3.22 15.66 3.07
CA ALA A 72 3.48 15.56 1.62
C ALA A 72 2.40 14.70 0.93
N VAL A 73 2.04 13.55 1.52
CA VAL A 73 0.95 12.70 1.03
C VAL A 73 -0.40 13.45 1.05
N ALA A 74 -0.73 14.15 2.12
CA ALA A 74 -1.97 14.93 2.21
C ALA A 74 -2.06 16.01 1.12
N GLU A 75 -0.97 16.74 0.86
CA GLU A 75 -0.93 17.76 -0.20
C GLU A 75 -1.05 17.15 -1.61
N ALA A 76 -0.44 16.00 -1.84
CA ALA A 76 -0.58 15.28 -3.10
C ALA A 76 -2.03 14.82 -3.34
N ILE A 77 -2.70 14.30 -2.30
CA ILE A 77 -4.11 13.89 -2.40
C ILE A 77 -5.02 15.10 -2.67
N LYS A 78 -4.79 16.23 -1.98
CA LYS A 78 -5.52 17.49 -2.25
C LYS A 78 -5.33 17.93 -3.71
N SER A 79 -4.10 17.87 -4.20
CA SER A 79 -3.75 18.26 -5.57
C SER A 79 -4.40 17.35 -6.61
N ALA A 80 -4.62 16.06 -6.30
CA ALA A 80 -5.34 15.13 -7.15
C ALA A 80 -6.84 15.47 -7.26
N GLY A 81 -7.39 16.29 -6.35
CA GLY A 81 -8.78 16.74 -6.37
C GLY A 81 -9.79 15.61 -6.14
N LYS A 82 -9.38 14.52 -5.52
CA LYS A 82 -10.24 13.35 -5.24
C LYS A 82 -10.74 13.37 -3.80
N LYS A 83 -11.92 12.80 -3.59
CA LYS A 83 -12.45 12.57 -2.26
C LYS A 83 -11.72 11.34 -1.66
N LEU A 84 -10.85 11.55 -0.69
CA LEU A 84 -10.28 10.43 0.08
C LEU A 84 -11.39 9.83 0.94
N THR A 85 -11.81 8.60 0.63
CA THR A 85 -12.88 7.90 1.35
C THR A 85 -12.34 6.98 2.44
N THR A 86 -11.19 6.35 2.17
CA THR A 86 -10.63 5.30 3.01
C THR A 86 -9.11 5.37 3.06
N ILE A 87 -8.56 5.12 4.24
CA ILE A 87 -7.14 4.84 4.47
C ILE A 87 -7.08 3.44 5.06
N TYR A 88 -6.50 2.49 4.33
CA TYR A 88 -6.35 1.11 4.79
C TYR A 88 -4.93 0.89 5.31
N ILE A 89 -4.80 0.40 6.55
CA ILE A 89 -3.52 0.09 7.19
C ILE A 89 -3.28 -1.41 7.15
N SER A 90 -2.25 -1.81 6.41
CA SER A 90 -1.97 -3.22 6.12
C SER A 90 -1.16 -3.92 7.22
N GLN A 91 -0.48 -3.17 8.08
CA GLN A 91 0.45 -3.70 9.08
C GLN A 91 0.44 -2.86 10.37
N SER A 92 0.84 -3.47 11.49
CA SER A 92 0.84 -2.85 12.83
C SER A 92 2.12 -2.11 13.20
N ASP A 93 3.11 -2.01 12.31
CA ASP A 93 4.35 -1.29 12.59
C ASP A 93 4.18 0.24 12.45
N PRO A 94 4.92 1.04 13.24
CA PRO A 94 4.71 2.49 13.34
C PRO A 94 4.84 3.22 12.01
N ASP A 95 5.71 2.76 11.17
CA ASP A 95 5.97 3.33 9.84
C ASP A 95 4.83 3.12 8.83
N TYR A 96 3.75 2.43 9.26
CA TYR A 96 2.52 2.30 8.49
C TYR A 96 1.44 3.31 8.89
N TYR A 97 1.51 3.90 10.11
CA TYR A 97 0.42 4.74 10.62
C TYR A 97 0.85 5.98 11.42
N PHE A 98 2.11 6.17 11.79
CA PHE A 98 2.54 7.34 12.56
C PHE A 98 2.39 8.66 11.80
N SER A 99 2.39 8.63 10.47
CA SER A 99 2.18 9.81 9.64
C SER A 99 0.71 10.20 9.43
N LEU A 100 -0.26 9.47 9.99
CA LEU A 100 -1.68 9.66 9.68
C LEU A 100 -2.27 10.95 10.23
N GLY A 101 -1.71 11.53 11.27
CA GLY A 101 -2.24 12.77 11.88
C GLY A 101 -2.48 13.89 10.86
N PRO A 102 -1.49 14.34 10.09
CA PRO A 102 -1.67 15.35 9.05
C PRO A 102 -2.66 14.95 7.95
N ILE A 103 -2.69 13.67 7.59
CA ILE A 103 -3.61 13.16 6.55
C ILE A 103 -5.05 13.23 7.07
N LYS A 104 -5.29 12.74 8.28
CA LYS A 104 -6.61 12.77 8.89
C LYS A 104 -7.10 14.19 9.18
N ALA A 105 -6.21 15.10 9.55
CA ALA A 105 -6.53 16.52 9.70
C ALA A 105 -6.96 17.17 8.38
N ALA A 106 -6.35 16.77 7.26
CA ALA A 106 -6.70 17.26 5.93
C ALA A 106 -7.98 16.61 5.37
N PHE A 107 -8.27 15.37 5.77
CA PHE A 107 -9.40 14.57 5.29
C PHE A 107 -10.16 13.96 6.49
N PRO A 108 -10.88 14.78 7.27
CA PRO A 108 -11.53 14.34 8.51
C PRO A 108 -12.61 13.27 8.29
N ASP A 109 -13.22 13.21 7.13
CA ASP A 109 -14.27 12.23 6.79
C ASP A 109 -13.71 10.89 6.29
N ALA A 110 -12.43 10.81 5.96
CA ALA A 110 -11.81 9.56 5.51
C ALA A 110 -11.80 8.53 6.64
N LYS A 111 -12.29 7.32 6.37
CA LYS A 111 -12.24 6.21 7.33
C LYS A 111 -10.83 5.65 7.38
N VAL A 112 -10.29 5.47 8.59
CA VAL A 112 -9.02 4.77 8.78
C VAL A 112 -9.33 3.39 9.30
N ILE A 113 -9.00 2.36 8.53
CA ILE A 113 -9.39 0.98 8.81
C ILE A 113 -8.22 0.02 8.65
N ALA A 114 -8.29 -1.10 9.37
CA ALA A 114 -7.34 -2.21 9.28
C ALA A 114 -8.02 -3.51 9.69
N ALA A 115 -7.46 -4.66 9.34
CA ALA A 115 -7.96 -5.93 9.86
C ALA A 115 -7.96 -5.95 11.40
N SER A 116 -8.93 -6.60 12.03
CA SER A 116 -9.07 -6.68 13.49
C SER A 116 -7.76 -7.09 14.16
N ALA A 117 -7.07 -8.11 13.64
CA ALA A 117 -5.77 -8.54 14.17
C ALA A 117 -4.69 -7.44 14.10
N THR A 118 -4.73 -6.58 13.08
CA THR A 118 -3.81 -5.43 12.96
C THR A 118 -4.16 -4.35 14.00
N VAL A 119 -5.44 -4.06 14.17
CA VAL A 119 -5.91 -3.10 15.18
C VAL A 119 -5.52 -3.53 16.58
N ASP A 120 -5.71 -4.80 16.92
CA ASP A 120 -5.34 -5.36 18.22
C ASP A 120 -3.82 -5.30 18.44
N ALA A 121 -3.02 -5.63 17.43
CA ALA A 121 -1.57 -5.52 17.49
C ALA A 121 -1.10 -4.06 17.65
N ILE A 122 -1.74 -3.10 16.98
CA ILE A 122 -1.47 -1.66 17.18
C ILE A 122 -1.78 -1.27 18.63
N LYS A 123 -3.00 -1.54 19.12
CA LYS A 123 -3.43 -1.17 20.46
C LYS A 123 -2.54 -1.76 21.56
N SER A 124 -2.09 -3.00 21.39
CA SER A 124 -1.22 -3.67 22.37
C SER A 124 0.22 -3.15 22.39
N SER A 125 0.69 -2.51 21.31
CA SER A 125 2.11 -2.14 21.15
C SER A 125 2.38 -0.64 21.00
N VAL A 126 1.39 0.17 20.69
CA VAL A 126 1.56 1.58 20.32
C VAL A 126 2.27 2.43 21.39
N GLU A 127 1.96 2.22 22.66
CA GLU A 127 2.62 2.97 23.75
C GLU A 127 4.10 2.65 23.85
N LYS A 128 4.47 1.35 23.74
CA LYS A 128 5.87 0.91 23.70
C LYS A 128 6.59 1.48 22.47
N LYS A 129 5.93 1.48 21.31
CA LYS A 129 6.48 2.02 20.07
C LYS A 129 6.67 3.55 20.16
N LEU A 130 5.74 4.27 20.78
CA LEU A 130 5.89 5.70 21.07
C LEU A 130 7.06 5.97 22.01
N ALA A 131 7.23 5.18 23.07
CA ALA A 131 8.36 5.34 24.01
C ALA A 131 9.71 5.15 23.32
N VAL A 132 9.80 4.28 22.29
CA VAL A 132 11.02 4.05 21.53
C VAL A 132 11.24 5.10 20.45
N TRP A 133 10.22 5.40 19.65
CA TRP A 133 10.35 6.21 18.45
C TRP A 133 10.08 7.70 18.68
N GLY A 134 9.24 8.07 19.62
CA GLY A 134 8.93 9.49 19.93
C GLY A 134 10.18 10.32 20.17
N PRO A 135 11.12 9.92 21.06
CA PRO A 135 12.36 10.66 21.30
C PRO A 135 13.28 10.77 20.08
N GLN A 136 13.21 9.79 19.14
CA GLN A 136 14.03 9.78 17.93
C GLN A 136 13.42 10.66 16.84
N LEU A 137 12.09 10.61 16.69
CA LEU A 137 11.35 11.40 15.69
C LEU A 137 11.18 12.86 16.10
N LYS A 138 11.15 13.14 17.41
CA LYS A 138 10.89 14.49 17.95
C LYS A 138 9.63 15.10 17.31
N GLU A 139 9.73 16.35 16.84
CA GLU A 139 8.64 17.04 16.11
C GLU A 139 8.21 16.39 14.79
N ASN A 140 8.99 15.45 14.30
CA ASN A 140 8.69 14.71 13.04
C ASN A 140 7.84 13.45 13.27
N GLY A 141 7.42 13.16 14.49
CA GLY A 141 6.54 12.02 14.79
C GLY A 141 5.59 12.31 15.94
N PRO A 142 4.61 11.41 16.17
CA PRO A 142 3.70 11.53 17.30
C PRO A 142 4.48 11.42 18.61
N GLN A 143 4.12 12.24 19.62
CA GLN A 143 4.78 12.29 20.92
C GLN A 143 3.92 11.70 22.03
N ALA A 144 2.61 11.58 21.81
CA ALA A 144 1.65 11.02 22.74
C ALA A 144 0.65 10.12 22.01
N LEU A 145 -0.03 9.25 22.76
CA LEU A 145 -1.06 8.37 22.19
C LEU A 145 -2.19 9.17 21.51
N ALA A 146 -2.51 10.36 22.02
CA ALA A 146 -3.52 11.25 21.44
C ALA A 146 -3.15 11.78 20.03
N ASP A 147 -1.85 11.74 19.67
CA ASP A 147 -1.36 12.15 18.35
C ASP A 147 -1.47 11.02 17.31
N VAL A 148 -1.74 9.79 17.77
CA VAL A 148 -1.79 8.61 16.92
C VAL A 148 -3.20 8.30 16.48
N VAL A 149 -3.41 8.18 15.17
CA VAL A 149 -4.69 7.74 14.61
C VAL A 149 -4.73 6.21 14.66
N ILE A 150 -5.60 5.67 15.52
CA ILE A 150 -5.82 4.22 15.62
C ILE A 150 -6.89 3.81 14.61
N PRO A 151 -6.63 2.83 13.74
CA PRO A 151 -7.62 2.34 12.78
C PRO A 151 -8.83 1.68 13.46
N GLU A 152 -9.98 1.72 12.77
CA GLU A 152 -11.15 0.91 13.10
C GLU A 152 -11.01 -0.50 12.51
N ALA A 153 -11.63 -1.49 13.14
CA ALA A 153 -11.61 -2.88 12.68
C ALA A 153 -12.42 -3.06 11.39
N PHE A 154 -11.84 -3.77 10.43
CA PHE A 154 -12.44 -4.06 9.12
C PHE A 154 -11.92 -5.40 8.60
N ASP A 155 -12.79 -6.41 8.55
CA ASP A 155 -12.43 -7.79 8.18
C ASP A 155 -13.01 -8.24 6.84
N ASP A 156 -13.64 -7.33 6.09
CA ASP A 156 -14.04 -7.62 4.72
C ASP A 156 -12.80 -7.83 3.84
N LYS A 157 -12.98 -8.64 2.80
CA LYS A 157 -11.88 -9.02 1.89
C LYS A 157 -11.66 -8.03 0.76
N THR A 158 -12.50 -6.99 0.66
CA THR A 158 -12.45 -6.04 -0.44
C THR A 158 -12.74 -4.63 0.05
N LEU A 159 -12.11 -3.65 -0.61
CA LEU A 159 -12.46 -2.24 -0.60
C LEU A 159 -12.99 -1.86 -1.98
N THR A 160 -13.63 -0.71 -2.08
CA THR A 160 -14.06 -0.16 -3.37
C THR A 160 -13.62 1.29 -3.53
N VAL A 161 -13.35 1.68 -4.78
CA VAL A 161 -13.11 3.06 -5.19
C VAL A 161 -13.84 3.31 -6.51
N ASP A 162 -14.82 4.21 -6.52
CA ASP A 162 -15.74 4.45 -7.66
C ASP A 162 -16.35 3.15 -8.24
N GLY A 163 -16.65 2.16 -7.38
CA GLY A 163 -17.22 0.87 -7.75
C GLY A 163 -16.21 -0.20 -8.20
N GLU A 164 -14.96 0.15 -8.40
CA GLU A 164 -13.88 -0.80 -8.70
C GLU A 164 -13.35 -1.46 -7.42
N THR A 165 -12.98 -2.74 -7.52
CA THR A 165 -12.58 -3.56 -6.37
C THR A 165 -11.08 -3.47 -6.11
N ILE A 166 -10.73 -3.38 -4.82
CA ILE A 166 -9.38 -3.62 -4.28
C ILE A 166 -9.49 -4.83 -3.36
N GLU A 167 -8.82 -5.91 -3.67
CA GLU A 167 -8.81 -7.15 -2.87
C GLU A 167 -7.76 -7.06 -1.76
N ILE A 168 -8.13 -7.50 -0.54
CA ILE A 168 -7.23 -7.64 0.60
C ILE A 168 -6.86 -9.12 0.71
N VAL A 169 -5.61 -9.45 0.36
CA VAL A 169 -5.15 -10.84 0.30
C VAL A 169 -4.24 -11.14 1.50
N ASN A 170 -4.65 -12.10 2.32
CA ASN A 170 -3.80 -12.58 3.42
C ASN A 170 -2.69 -13.48 2.89
N ALA A 171 -1.49 -13.34 3.45
CA ALA A 171 -0.37 -14.21 3.13
C ALA A 171 -0.49 -15.55 3.85
N ASP A 172 -0.48 -16.65 3.11
CA ASP A 172 -0.61 -17.99 3.65
C ASP A 172 0.57 -18.33 4.58
N GLY A 173 0.29 -18.84 5.77
CA GLY A 173 1.31 -19.23 6.75
C GLY A 173 2.03 -18.05 7.46
N LEU A 174 1.63 -16.81 7.23
CA LEU A 174 2.19 -15.63 7.87
C LEU A 174 1.11 -14.86 8.64
N ALA A 175 1.20 -14.89 9.96
CA ALA A 175 0.24 -14.20 10.81
C ALA A 175 0.25 -12.68 10.54
N ASN A 176 -0.94 -12.09 10.42
CA ASN A 176 -1.16 -10.65 10.27
C ASN A 176 -0.36 -9.98 9.11
N ARG A 177 -0.06 -10.74 8.04
CA ARG A 177 0.57 -10.21 6.83
C ARG A 177 -0.35 -10.30 5.64
N ARG A 178 -0.40 -9.23 4.85
CA ARG A 178 -1.27 -9.14 3.67
C ARG A 178 -0.71 -8.20 2.62
N TYR A 179 -1.24 -8.31 1.42
CA TYR A 179 -1.04 -7.38 0.33
C TYR A 179 -2.39 -7.03 -0.29
N LEU A 180 -2.44 -6.00 -1.10
CA LEU A 180 -3.63 -5.59 -1.82
C LEU A 180 -3.45 -5.87 -3.31
N PHE A 181 -4.49 -6.41 -3.93
CA PHE A 181 -4.55 -6.64 -5.37
C PHE A 181 -5.66 -5.81 -5.99
N VAL A 182 -5.37 -5.12 -7.08
CA VAL A 182 -6.33 -4.32 -7.85
C VAL A 182 -6.50 -4.96 -9.22
N PRO A 183 -7.55 -5.78 -9.43
CA PRO A 183 -7.72 -6.55 -10.66
C PRO A 183 -7.74 -5.69 -11.92
N SER A 184 -8.45 -4.55 -11.91
CA SER A 184 -8.57 -3.67 -13.07
C SER A 184 -7.28 -2.97 -13.50
N LEU A 185 -6.28 -2.94 -12.61
CA LEU A 185 -4.93 -2.43 -12.90
C LEU A 185 -3.92 -3.58 -13.08
N ASN A 186 -4.29 -4.82 -12.81
CA ASN A 186 -3.36 -5.94 -12.63
C ASN A 186 -2.19 -5.55 -11.71
N ALA A 187 -2.51 -4.93 -10.56
CA ALA A 187 -1.55 -4.31 -9.65
C ALA A 187 -1.52 -4.98 -8.28
N VAL A 188 -0.31 -5.14 -7.72
CA VAL A 188 -0.05 -5.59 -6.35
C VAL A 188 0.60 -4.47 -5.56
N PHE A 189 0.04 -4.18 -4.40
CA PHE A 189 0.59 -3.21 -3.44
C PHE A 189 1.00 -3.97 -2.17
N GLY A 190 2.31 -4.06 -1.93
CA GLY A 190 2.93 -5.15 -1.21
C GLY A 190 2.88 -5.15 0.32
N GLY A 191 2.43 -4.10 0.98
CA GLY A 191 2.53 -4.03 2.44
C GLY A 191 3.96 -4.36 2.91
N VAL A 192 4.10 -5.28 3.91
CA VAL A 192 5.40 -5.71 4.43
C VAL A 192 5.96 -6.96 3.73
N LEU A 193 5.31 -7.42 2.67
CA LEU A 193 5.73 -8.64 1.96
C LEU A 193 6.78 -8.36 0.89
N ILE A 194 6.78 -7.18 0.28
CA ILE A 194 7.64 -6.85 -0.85
C ILE A 194 8.56 -5.69 -0.48
N PHE A 195 9.85 -5.89 -0.73
CA PHE A 195 10.93 -4.92 -0.59
C PHE A 195 11.61 -4.73 -1.95
N ASN A 196 12.07 -3.52 -2.25
CA ASN A 196 12.79 -3.27 -3.50
C ASN A 196 13.94 -2.28 -3.32
N GLY A 197 15.18 -2.70 -3.59
CA GLY A 197 16.36 -1.85 -3.48
C GLY A 197 16.77 -1.49 -2.05
N VAL A 198 16.27 -2.22 -1.04
CA VAL A 198 16.57 -2.04 0.38
C VAL A 198 16.75 -3.39 1.06
N HIS A 199 17.40 -3.41 2.22
CA HIS A 199 17.47 -4.61 3.06
C HIS A 199 16.08 -5.03 3.56
N VAL A 200 15.83 -6.33 3.60
CA VAL A 200 14.53 -6.90 3.97
C VAL A 200 14.42 -7.04 5.49
N TRP A 201 13.28 -6.67 6.04
CA TRP A 201 12.98 -6.80 7.46
C TRP A 201 12.61 -8.24 7.80
N THR A 202 13.56 -9.01 8.35
CA THR A 202 13.37 -10.43 8.68
C THR A 202 13.10 -10.70 10.16
N ALA A 203 13.14 -9.68 11.02
CA ALA A 203 13.03 -9.86 12.47
C ALA A 203 11.71 -10.52 12.92
N ASP A 204 10.58 -10.19 12.23
CA ASP A 204 9.26 -10.78 12.53
C ASP A 204 9.07 -12.18 11.93
N THR A 205 9.99 -12.63 11.07
CA THR A 205 9.99 -13.95 10.44
C THR A 205 11.24 -14.72 10.89
N ASN A 206 11.32 -14.97 12.20
CA ASN A 206 12.51 -15.43 12.88
C ASN A 206 12.83 -16.94 12.69
N SER A 207 11.99 -17.70 11.97
CA SER A 207 12.27 -19.10 11.67
C SER A 207 12.39 -19.36 10.17
N ALA A 208 13.07 -20.45 9.79
CA ALA A 208 13.22 -20.89 8.41
C ALA A 208 11.86 -21.20 7.76
N GLU A 209 10.92 -21.78 8.52
CA GLU A 209 9.56 -22.10 8.06
C GLU A 209 8.77 -20.84 7.69
N LEU A 210 8.85 -19.79 8.52
CA LEU A 210 8.19 -18.51 8.25
C LEU A 210 8.78 -17.83 7.00
N ARG A 211 10.12 -17.87 6.86
CA ARG A 211 10.75 -17.30 5.64
C ARG A 211 10.46 -18.12 4.39
N ALA A 212 10.34 -19.45 4.51
CA ALA A 212 9.89 -20.31 3.42
C ALA A 212 8.42 -20.00 3.02
N ALA A 213 7.52 -19.82 4.00
CA ALA A 213 6.14 -19.40 3.73
C ALA A 213 6.11 -18.03 3.05
N TRP A 214 6.99 -17.10 3.44
CA TRP A 214 7.11 -15.80 2.78
C TRP A 214 7.53 -15.94 1.32
N ILE A 215 8.57 -16.73 1.03
CA ILE A 215 9.02 -17.01 -0.35
C ILE A 215 7.87 -17.62 -1.17
N ALA A 216 7.13 -18.59 -0.63
CA ALA A 216 6.01 -19.22 -1.33
C ALA A 216 4.90 -18.21 -1.70
N ASN A 217 4.57 -17.27 -0.83
CA ASN A 217 3.62 -16.18 -1.14
C ASN A 217 4.15 -15.26 -2.26
N LEU A 218 5.45 -14.93 -2.23
CA LEU A 218 6.07 -14.12 -3.28
C LEU A 218 6.10 -14.85 -4.62
N GLU A 219 6.38 -16.15 -4.65
CA GLU A 219 6.33 -16.98 -5.85
C GLU A 219 4.90 -17.09 -6.41
N LYS A 220 3.87 -17.12 -5.54
CA LYS A 220 2.47 -17.04 -5.95
C LYS A 220 2.14 -15.69 -6.59
N ILE A 221 2.62 -14.57 -6.03
CA ILE A 221 2.49 -13.23 -6.62
C ILE A 221 3.19 -13.19 -7.99
N ALA A 222 4.43 -13.67 -8.08
CA ALA A 222 5.19 -13.69 -9.35
C ALA A 222 4.48 -14.50 -10.42
N SER A 223 3.89 -15.66 -10.07
CA SER A 223 3.17 -16.52 -11.00
C SER A 223 1.88 -15.90 -11.56
N SER A 224 1.26 -14.96 -10.85
CA SER A 224 0.10 -14.21 -11.32
C SER A 224 0.46 -13.13 -12.35
N LYS A 225 1.75 -12.82 -12.53
CA LYS A 225 2.30 -11.87 -13.50
C LYS A 225 1.63 -10.49 -13.43
N PRO A 226 1.63 -9.83 -12.27
CA PRO A 226 1.10 -8.48 -12.17
C PRO A 226 1.92 -7.52 -13.04
N GLU A 227 1.25 -6.55 -13.67
CA GLU A 227 1.90 -5.51 -14.47
C GLU A 227 2.54 -4.43 -13.57
N ILE A 228 1.93 -4.19 -12.41
CA ILE A 228 2.36 -3.18 -11.44
C ILE A 228 2.59 -3.88 -10.11
N VAL A 229 3.76 -3.64 -9.52
CA VAL A 229 4.09 -4.08 -8.16
C VAL A 229 4.75 -2.92 -7.42
N VAL A 230 4.09 -2.40 -6.40
CA VAL A 230 4.68 -1.40 -5.52
C VAL A 230 5.06 -2.08 -4.21
N ALA A 231 6.35 -2.11 -3.94
CA ALA A 231 6.85 -2.65 -2.69
C ALA A 231 6.46 -1.75 -1.50
N GLY A 232 6.18 -2.34 -0.35
CA GLY A 232 5.88 -1.58 0.85
C GLY A 232 7.07 -0.77 1.38
N HIS A 233 8.28 -1.28 1.17
CA HIS A 233 9.55 -0.58 1.41
C HIS A 233 10.37 -0.61 0.12
N MET A 234 10.75 0.55 -0.37
CA MET A 234 11.52 0.63 -1.63
C MET A 234 12.46 1.83 -1.66
N ALA A 235 13.56 1.69 -2.37
CA ALA A 235 14.39 2.83 -2.74
C ALA A 235 13.56 3.82 -3.60
N VAL A 236 13.85 5.11 -3.48
CA VAL A 236 13.05 6.16 -4.12
C VAL A 236 12.99 6.00 -5.65
N ASP A 237 14.06 5.47 -6.25
CA ASP A 237 14.23 5.23 -7.69
C ASP A 237 13.94 3.77 -8.10
N ALA A 238 13.49 2.92 -7.17
CA ALA A 238 13.18 1.54 -7.49
C ALA A 238 11.99 1.42 -8.44
N LYS A 239 12.04 0.43 -9.32
CA LYS A 239 10.96 0.16 -10.27
C LYS A 239 9.71 -0.37 -9.57
N THR A 240 8.57 -0.13 -10.17
CA THR A 240 7.25 -0.59 -9.70
C THR A 240 6.76 -1.76 -10.56
N ASP A 241 7.59 -2.78 -10.68
CA ASP A 241 7.36 -4.01 -11.43
C ASP A 241 7.73 -5.25 -10.60
N LEU A 242 7.80 -6.42 -11.20
CA LEU A 242 8.16 -7.67 -10.52
C LEU A 242 9.56 -7.68 -9.88
N SER A 243 10.43 -6.71 -10.21
CA SER A 243 11.79 -6.65 -9.64
C SER A 243 11.81 -6.60 -8.10
N GLY A 244 10.78 -6.00 -7.47
CA GLY A 244 10.65 -6.00 -6.02
C GLY A 244 10.37 -7.39 -5.44
N VAL A 245 9.52 -8.18 -6.10
CA VAL A 245 9.25 -9.58 -5.73
C VAL A 245 10.51 -10.43 -5.90
N GLU A 246 11.17 -10.30 -7.03
CA GLU A 246 12.41 -11.01 -7.34
C GLU A 246 13.54 -10.66 -6.35
N HIS A 247 13.70 -9.36 -6.04
CA HIS A 247 14.64 -8.88 -5.03
C HIS A 247 14.38 -9.52 -3.66
N THR A 248 13.12 -9.52 -3.20
CA THR A 248 12.77 -10.05 -1.89
C THR A 248 13.01 -11.57 -1.83
N ILE A 249 12.64 -12.32 -2.87
CA ILE A 249 12.90 -13.77 -2.96
C ILE A 249 14.42 -14.05 -2.93
N ALA A 250 15.19 -13.36 -3.77
CA ALA A 250 16.64 -13.54 -3.83
C ALA A 250 17.31 -13.21 -2.50
N TYR A 251 16.86 -12.13 -1.86
CA TYR A 251 17.35 -11.72 -0.54
C TYR A 251 17.08 -12.77 0.53
N LEU A 252 15.84 -13.27 0.62
CA LEU A 252 15.47 -14.28 1.62
C LEU A 252 16.22 -15.60 1.41
N LYS A 253 16.38 -16.06 0.16
CA LYS A 253 17.17 -17.25 -0.17
C LYS A 253 18.65 -17.06 0.23
N ALA A 254 19.22 -15.89 -0.10
CA ALA A 254 20.58 -15.56 0.28
C ALA A 254 20.77 -15.49 1.81
N PHE A 255 19.77 -14.91 2.50
CA PHE A 255 19.79 -14.83 3.97
C PHE A 255 19.86 -16.21 4.63
N GLU A 256 19.05 -17.18 4.16
CA GLU A 256 19.11 -18.57 4.63
C GLU A 256 20.47 -19.22 4.34
N GLU A 257 21.00 -19.03 3.14
CA GLU A 257 22.30 -19.59 2.76
C GLU A 257 23.45 -19.05 3.62
N GLU A 258 23.45 -17.74 3.91
CA GLU A 258 24.50 -17.13 4.72
C GLU A 258 24.30 -17.41 6.22
N LEU A 259 23.06 -17.46 6.70
CA LEU A 259 22.75 -17.84 8.08
C LEU A 259 23.27 -19.25 8.40
N ALA A 260 23.16 -20.20 7.47
CA ALA A 260 23.66 -21.56 7.66
C ALA A 260 25.20 -21.66 7.72
N LYS A 261 25.94 -20.65 7.23
CA LYS A 261 27.41 -20.63 7.18
C LYS A 261 28.04 -19.79 8.29
N THR A 262 27.30 -18.83 8.84
CA THR A 262 27.81 -17.84 9.78
C THR A 262 27.51 -18.23 11.24
N LYS A 263 28.38 -17.79 12.17
CA LYS A 263 28.28 -18.18 13.59
C LYS A 263 27.64 -17.09 14.45
N ASP A 264 27.59 -15.83 13.96
CA ASP A 264 27.11 -14.68 14.69
C ASP A 264 26.48 -13.64 13.75
N SER A 265 25.79 -12.67 14.35
CA SER A 265 25.09 -11.63 13.61
C SER A 265 26.02 -10.72 12.81
N ALA A 266 27.22 -10.46 13.30
CA ALA A 266 28.20 -9.61 12.62
C ALA A 266 28.68 -10.25 11.32
N ALA A 267 28.98 -11.56 11.36
CA ALA A 267 29.37 -12.33 10.19
C ALA A 267 28.22 -12.43 9.14
N LEU A 268 26.98 -12.69 9.63
CA LEU A 268 25.81 -12.74 8.75
C LEU A 268 25.57 -11.38 8.07
N LYS A 269 25.62 -10.30 8.85
CA LYS A 269 25.48 -8.95 8.32
C LYS A 269 26.52 -8.65 7.25
N ALA A 270 27.79 -8.91 7.51
CA ALA A 270 28.88 -8.68 6.56
C ALA A 270 28.70 -9.51 5.27
N ALA A 271 28.27 -10.77 5.38
CA ALA A 271 28.00 -11.63 4.24
C ALA A 271 26.85 -11.08 3.36
N MET A 272 25.77 -10.61 4.00
CA MET A 272 24.61 -10.03 3.30
C MET A 272 24.96 -8.68 2.65
N GLU A 273 25.74 -7.82 3.32
CA GLU A 273 26.25 -6.57 2.74
C GLU A 273 27.16 -6.81 1.52
N ALA A 274 27.93 -7.87 1.53
CA ALA A 274 28.77 -8.28 0.39
C ALA A 274 27.92 -8.79 -0.79
N ARG A 275 26.83 -9.52 -0.52
CA ARG A 275 25.92 -10.03 -1.57
C ARG A 275 24.99 -8.95 -2.14
N PHE A 276 24.63 -7.96 -1.32
CA PHE A 276 23.71 -6.88 -1.67
C PHE A 276 24.33 -5.51 -1.30
N PRO A 277 25.38 -5.08 -2.01
CA PRO A 277 26.09 -3.87 -1.67
C PRO A 277 25.25 -2.62 -1.92
N GLY A 278 25.34 -1.65 -1.03
CA GLY A 278 24.75 -0.32 -1.21
C GLY A 278 23.25 -0.23 -0.94
N LEU A 279 22.61 -1.29 -0.44
CA LEU A 279 21.20 -1.22 -0.08
C LEU A 279 20.96 -0.28 1.11
N GLY A 280 19.85 0.48 1.04
CA GLY A 280 19.32 1.23 2.18
C GLY A 280 18.73 0.34 3.27
N MET A 281 18.23 0.97 4.36
CA MET A 281 17.55 0.28 5.46
C MET A 281 18.47 -0.71 6.23
N GLY A 282 19.73 -0.34 6.45
CA GLY A 282 20.72 -1.20 7.15
C GLY A 282 20.28 -1.64 8.56
N VAL A 283 19.40 -0.91 9.22
CA VAL A 283 18.78 -1.29 10.49
C VAL A 283 17.99 -2.59 10.39
N ALA A 284 17.35 -2.87 9.26
CA ALA A 284 16.60 -4.11 9.02
C ALA A 284 17.56 -5.31 9.01
N LEU A 285 18.71 -5.18 8.35
CA LEU A 285 19.72 -6.21 8.31
C LEU A 285 20.39 -6.39 9.70
N ASP A 286 20.70 -5.30 10.40
CA ASP A 286 21.33 -5.38 11.74
C ASP A 286 20.44 -6.11 12.74
N ILE A 287 19.18 -5.73 12.85
CA ILE A 287 18.22 -6.37 13.77
C ILE A 287 17.88 -7.78 13.30
N GLY A 288 17.59 -7.96 12.01
CA GLY A 288 17.25 -9.27 11.43
C GLY A 288 18.36 -10.30 11.64
N SER A 289 19.64 -9.90 11.48
CA SER A 289 20.79 -10.77 11.74
C SER A 289 20.88 -11.18 13.20
N LYS A 290 20.72 -10.24 14.15
CA LYS A 290 20.75 -10.54 15.59
C LYS A 290 19.62 -11.46 16.04
N VAL A 291 18.44 -11.28 15.46
CA VAL A 291 17.28 -12.14 15.78
C VAL A 291 17.49 -13.54 15.20
N ALA A 292 17.95 -13.66 13.97
CA ALA A 292 18.15 -14.94 13.30
C ALA A 292 19.25 -15.77 13.95
N THR A 293 20.31 -15.14 14.51
CA THR A 293 21.39 -15.81 15.24
C THR A 293 21.10 -16.05 16.73
N GLY A 294 19.93 -15.58 17.22
CA GLY A 294 19.53 -15.74 18.63
C GLY A 294 20.19 -14.75 19.60
N GLU A 295 20.92 -13.75 19.10
CA GLU A 295 21.56 -12.72 19.92
C GLU A 295 20.57 -11.66 20.42
N MET A 296 19.40 -11.56 19.79
CA MET A 296 18.32 -10.65 20.16
C MET A 296 16.97 -11.38 20.14
N LYS A 297 16.15 -11.12 21.15
CA LYS A 297 14.72 -11.47 21.11
C LYS A 297 13.95 -10.31 20.49
N TRP A 298 13.01 -10.60 19.60
CA TRP A 298 12.16 -9.64 18.94
C TRP A 298 10.69 -10.00 19.19
N GLY A 299 9.85 -8.97 19.52
CA GLY A 299 8.41 -9.13 19.83
C GLY A 299 8.07 -8.80 21.27
#